data_a3bdb5c632faae824d278a32bac45d82
#
_entry.id   a3bdb5c632faae824d278a32bac45d82
#
_cell.length_a   1.000
_cell.length_b   1.000
_cell.length_c   1.000
_cell.angle_alpha   90.00
_cell.angle_beta   90.00
_cell.angle_gamma   90.00
#
_symmetry.space_group_name_H-M   'P 1'
#
loop_
_entity.id
_entity.type
_entity.pdbx_description
1 polymer ?
#
loop_
_entity_poly.entity_id
_entity_poly.type
_entity_poly.pdbx_seq_one_letter_code
_entity_poly.pdbx_strand_id
1 'polypeptide(L)'
;KNYKYGGRAVLITFFRAIVLYLIVLVVMRLMGKREIGQLQPFELAISIMIADLASIPMTEIGIPIFNGIVPILGLLVMHLILSLINLKSLKAREIICGKPSILIYRGKINEKELKKERFTINELEERLRGNNVVNLGDVEYAILETSGQVTVIQKPEKRNTIPEDFNIV
;
A
#
# COMPACT_ATOMS: atom_id res chain seq x y z
N LYS A 1 -46.70 -16.63 5.11
CA LYS A 1 -46.65 -15.49 6.08
C LYS A 1 -45.30 -14.78 6.15
N ASN A 2 -44.25 -15.20 5.38
CA ASN A 2 -42.88 -14.72 5.49
C ASN A 2 -42.48 -13.62 4.47
N TYR A 3 -43.31 -13.26 3.49
CA TYR A 3 -42.96 -12.33 2.44
C TYR A 3 -42.93 -10.81 2.87
N LYS A 4 -43.64 -10.48 3.94
CA LYS A 4 -43.73 -9.07 4.40
C LYS A 4 -42.49 -8.59 5.15
N TYR A 5 -41.69 -9.50 5.69
CA TYR A 5 -40.44 -9.19 6.39
C TYR A 5 -39.24 -9.05 5.43
N GLY A 6 -39.25 -9.73 4.28
CA GLY A 6 -38.17 -9.67 3.30
C GLY A 6 -37.92 -8.28 2.73
N GLY A 7 -38.96 -7.57 2.34
CA GLY A 7 -38.81 -6.23 1.75
C GLY A 7 -38.27 -5.16 2.72
N ARG A 8 -38.67 -5.22 4.00
CA ARG A 8 -38.13 -4.31 5.03
C ARG A 8 -36.69 -4.62 5.36
N ALA A 9 -36.33 -5.91 5.43
CA ALA A 9 -34.96 -6.35 5.66
C ALA A 9 -34.03 -5.86 4.55
N VAL A 10 -34.42 -6.02 3.29
CA VAL A 10 -33.66 -5.55 2.12
C VAL A 10 -33.45 -4.03 2.15
N LEU A 11 -34.49 -3.25 2.46
CA LEU A 11 -34.38 -1.80 2.58
C LEU A 11 -33.42 -1.39 3.72
N ILE A 12 -33.50 -2.03 4.87
CA ILE A 12 -32.61 -1.77 6.01
C ILE A 12 -31.17 -2.06 5.62
N THR A 13 -30.90 -3.20 5.00
CA THR A 13 -29.56 -3.56 4.52
C THR A 13 -29.04 -2.56 3.50
N PHE A 14 -29.90 -2.11 2.57
CA PHE A 14 -29.54 -1.11 1.58
C PHE A 14 -29.11 0.23 2.22
N PHE A 15 -29.90 0.74 3.16
CA PHE A 15 -29.52 2.00 3.85
C PHE A 15 -28.28 1.83 4.73
N ARG A 16 -28.11 0.68 5.41
CA ARG A 16 -26.89 0.38 6.17
C ARG A 16 -25.67 0.35 5.27
N ALA A 17 -25.76 -0.26 4.10
CA ALA A 17 -24.67 -0.31 3.13
C ALA A 17 -24.24 1.11 2.69
N ILE A 18 -25.21 2.00 2.39
CA ILE A 18 -24.89 3.38 2.03
C ILE A 18 -24.19 4.12 3.18
N VAL A 19 -24.74 4.03 4.40
CA VAL A 19 -24.17 4.72 5.56
C VAL A 19 -22.75 4.22 5.86
N LEU A 20 -22.54 2.91 5.90
CA LEU A 20 -21.25 2.32 6.15
C LEU A 20 -20.25 2.62 5.03
N TYR A 21 -20.68 2.59 3.77
CA TYR A 21 -19.85 3.01 2.64
C TYR A 21 -19.34 4.44 2.80
N LEU A 22 -20.24 5.39 3.13
CA LEU A 22 -19.86 6.78 3.35
C LEU A 22 -18.88 6.95 4.51
N ILE A 23 -19.09 6.21 5.61
CA ILE A 23 -18.16 6.22 6.75
C ILE A 23 -16.78 5.68 6.34
N VAL A 24 -16.74 4.53 5.67
CA VAL A 24 -15.48 3.94 5.18
C VAL A 24 -14.78 4.89 4.21
N LEU A 25 -15.52 5.52 3.29
CA LEU A 25 -14.98 6.51 2.37
C LEU A 25 -14.31 7.68 3.11
N VAL A 26 -14.96 8.22 4.12
CA VAL A 26 -14.39 9.31 4.95
C VAL A 26 -13.16 8.82 5.69
N VAL A 27 -13.21 7.63 6.30
CA VAL A 27 -12.08 7.02 7.01
C VAL A 27 -10.89 6.83 6.07
N MET A 28 -11.09 6.23 4.90
CA MET A 28 -10.03 6.05 3.90
C MET A 28 -9.46 7.38 3.42
N ARG A 29 -10.29 8.41 3.29
CA ARG A 29 -9.85 9.76 2.92
C ARG A 29 -8.96 10.39 4.00
N LEU A 30 -9.28 10.17 5.28
CA LEU A 30 -8.51 10.67 6.42
C LEU A 30 -7.18 9.91 6.61
N MET A 31 -7.12 8.64 6.21
CA MET A 31 -5.90 7.84 6.26
C MET A 31 -4.82 8.33 5.29
N GLY A 32 -5.19 9.00 4.20
CA GLY A 32 -4.23 9.63 3.28
C GLY A 32 -4.58 9.47 1.81
N LYS A 33 -3.74 10.07 0.94
CA LYS A 33 -3.93 10.08 -0.53
C LYS A 33 -3.02 9.10 -1.26
N ARG A 34 -2.50 8.07 -0.60
CA ARG A 34 -1.61 7.11 -1.25
C ARG A 34 -2.39 6.22 -2.20
N GLU A 35 -1.83 5.98 -3.36
CA GLU A 35 -2.37 5.02 -4.32
C GLU A 35 -2.27 3.59 -3.77
N ILE A 36 -3.22 2.72 -4.14
CA ILE A 36 -3.26 1.32 -3.67
C ILE A 36 -1.94 0.59 -3.98
N GLY A 37 -1.30 0.89 -5.12
CA GLY A 37 0.00 0.32 -5.51
C GLY A 37 1.20 0.80 -4.70
N GLN A 38 1.03 1.83 -3.86
CA GLN A 38 2.09 2.40 -3.02
C GLN A 38 1.78 2.29 -1.52
N LEU A 39 0.74 1.53 -1.16
CA LEU A 39 0.40 1.26 0.23
C LEU A 39 1.51 0.43 0.89
N GLN A 40 1.86 0.80 2.09
CA GLN A 40 2.72 -0.03 2.91
C GLN A 40 1.94 -1.25 3.44
N PRO A 41 2.61 -2.38 3.77
CA PRO A 41 1.92 -3.60 4.19
C PRO A 41 0.95 -3.40 5.36
N PHE A 42 1.27 -2.53 6.34
CA PHE A 42 0.39 -2.26 7.47
C PHE A 42 -0.84 -1.42 7.06
N GLU A 43 -0.72 -0.52 6.09
CA GLU A 43 -1.84 0.28 5.55
C GLU A 43 -2.83 -0.62 4.81
N LEU A 44 -2.32 -1.60 4.04
CA LEU A 44 -3.15 -2.61 3.40
C LEU A 44 -3.89 -3.46 4.42
N ALA A 45 -3.19 -3.93 5.47
CA ALA A 45 -3.80 -4.74 6.53
C ALA A 45 -4.95 -4.00 7.22
N ILE A 46 -4.76 -2.72 7.59
CA ILE A 46 -5.81 -1.90 8.18
C ILE A 46 -6.99 -1.73 7.22
N SER A 47 -6.74 -1.51 5.93
CA SER A 47 -7.79 -1.36 4.92
C SER A 47 -8.67 -2.62 4.80
N ILE A 48 -8.05 -3.79 4.83
CA ILE A 48 -8.76 -5.09 4.82
C ILE A 48 -9.59 -5.26 6.11
N MET A 49 -9.01 -4.92 7.28
CA MET A 49 -9.72 -4.99 8.57
C MET A 49 -10.94 -4.06 8.62
N ILE A 50 -10.81 -2.84 8.07
CA ILE A 50 -11.93 -1.88 7.99
C ILE A 50 -13.04 -2.43 7.10
N ALA A 51 -12.70 -3.04 5.95
CA ALA A 51 -13.67 -3.62 5.04
C ALA A 51 -14.44 -4.79 5.69
N ASP A 52 -13.74 -5.65 6.42
CA ASP A 52 -14.34 -6.78 7.14
C ASP A 52 -15.27 -6.30 8.25
N LEU A 53 -14.83 -5.36 9.08
CA LEU A 53 -15.65 -4.75 10.16
C LEU A 53 -16.91 -4.05 9.63
N ALA A 54 -16.85 -3.44 8.45
CA ALA A 54 -18.02 -2.85 7.81
C ALA A 54 -18.99 -3.91 7.27
N SER A 55 -18.50 -5.05 6.80
CA SER A 55 -19.30 -6.13 6.20
C SER A 55 -20.29 -6.74 7.19
N ILE A 56 -19.89 -6.97 8.44
CA ILE A 56 -20.70 -7.64 9.46
C ILE A 56 -22.05 -6.93 9.69
N PRO A 57 -22.10 -5.63 10.07
CA PRO A 57 -23.37 -4.94 10.30
C PRO A 57 -24.15 -4.63 9.01
N MET A 58 -23.51 -4.77 7.83
CA MET A 58 -24.24 -4.70 6.55
C MET A 58 -25.12 -5.93 6.35
N THR A 59 -24.60 -7.12 6.60
CA THR A 59 -25.25 -8.40 6.30
C THR A 59 -26.16 -8.87 7.44
N GLU A 60 -25.76 -8.64 8.68
CA GLU A 60 -26.44 -9.09 9.90
C GLU A 60 -27.35 -8.00 10.47
N ILE A 61 -28.66 -8.06 10.16
CA ILE A 61 -29.63 -7.04 10.62
C ILE A 61 -29.77 -7.03 12.15
N GLY A 62 -29.56 -8.17 12.81
CA GLY A 62 -29.60 -8.28 14.26
C GLY A 62 -28.46 -7.57 14.99
N ILE A 63 -27.38 -7.23 14.29
CA ILE A 63 -26.23 -6.53 14.85
C ILE A 63 -26.44 -5.02 14.68
N PRO A 64 -26.30 -4.22 15.76
CA PRO A 64 -26.33 -2.77 15.67
C PRO A 64 -25.22 -2.23 14.77
N ILE A 65 -25.51 -1.22 13.94
CA ILE A 65 -24.55 -0.61 13.01
C ILE A 65 -23.33 -0.04 13.74
N PHE A 66 -23.48 0.39 15.00
CA PHE A 66 -22.40 0.92 15.83
C PHE A 66 -21.32 -0.13 16.16
N ASN A 67 -21.66 -1.42 16.13
CA ASN A 67 -20.68 -2.49 16.34
C ASN A 67 -19.64 -2.56 15.20
N GLY A 68 -19.95 -2.03 14.04
CA GLY A 68 -18.97 -1.84 12.96
C GLY A 68 -18.28 -0.47 13.04
N ILE A 69 -19.05 0.59 13.29
CA ILE A 69 -18.53 1.97 13.26
C ILE A 69 -17.47 2.21 14.35
N VAL A 70 -17.72 1.79 15.58
CA VAL A 70 -16.81 2.04 16.72
C VAL A 70 -15.43 1.42 16.50
N PRO A 71 -15.29 0.12 16.14
CA PRO A 71 -13.97 -0.43 15.86
C PRO A 71 -13.30 0.16 14.61
N ILE A 72 -14.04 0.55 13.57
CA ILE A 72 -13.49 1.26 12.42
C ILE A 72 -12.87 2.59 12.85
N LEU A 73 -13.56 3.37 13.69
CA LEU A 73 -13.00 4.61 14.23
C LEU A 73 -11.78 4.34 15.13
N GLY A 74 -11.79 3.25 15.91
CA GLY A 74 -10.64 2.82 16.69
C GLY A 74 -9.41 2.54 15.83
N LEU A 75 -9.58 1.83 14.69
CA LEU A 75 -8.51 1.58 13.73
C LEU A 75 -8.01 2.88 13.08
N LEU A 76 -8.91 3.81 12.74
CA LEU A 76 -8.53 5.13 12.23
C LEU A 76 -7.66 5.88 13.22
N VAL A 77 -8.06 5.95 14.50
CA VAL A 77 -7.28 6.62 15.55
C VAL A 77 -5.90 5.98 15.70
N MET A 78 -5.82 4.65 15.74
CA MET A 78 -4.54 3.93 15.78
C MET A 78 -3.67 4.22 14.57
N HIS A 79 -4.25 4.22 13.36
CA HIS A 79 -3.53 4.57 12.14
C HIS A 79 -2.96 5.98 12.20
N LEU A 80 -3.75 6.98 12.65
CA LEU A 80 -3.29 8.36 12.78
C LEU A 80 -2.15 8.48 13.81
N ILE A 81 -2.23 7.77 14.94
CA ILE A 81 -1.16 7.74 15.94
C ILE A 81 0.12 7.13 15.34
N LEU A 82 0.03 5.98 14.67
CA LEU A 82 1.17 5.35 14.00
C LEU A 82 1.78 6.26 12.92
N SER A 83 0.94 6.94 12.14
CA SER A 83 1.37 7.90 11.13
C SER A 83 2.15 9.07 11.76
N LEU A 84 1.68 9.61 12.88
CA LEU A 84 2.38 10.67 13.61
C LEU A 84 3.72 10.18 14.21
N ILE A 85 3.76 8.96 14.73
CA ILE A 85 5.00 8.35 15.24
C ILE A 85 6.01 8.18 14.10
N ASN A 86 5.58 7.66 12.94
CA ASN A 86 6.41 7.50 11.75
C ASN A 86 6.94 8.84 11.21
N LEU A 87 6.16 9.92 11.36
CA LEU A 87 6.59 11.25 10.96
C LEU A 87 7.69 11.81 11.88
N LYS A 88 7.58 11.55 13.18
CA LYS A 88 8.48 12.13 14.19
C LYS A 88 9.74 11.29 14.48
N SER A 89 9.71 9.99 14.22
CA SER A 89 10.79 9.07 14.60
C SER A 89 11.26 8.21 13.44
N LEU A 90 12.52 8.42 13.01
CA LEU A 90 13.17 7.57 12.00
C LEU A 90 13.27 6.11 12.46
N LYS A 91 13.61 5.88 13.74
CA LYS A 91 13.72 4.52 14.30
C LYS A 91 12.38 3.79 14.30
N ALA A 92 11.30 4.49 14.70
CA ALA A 92 9.95 3.91 14.66
C ALA A 92 9.53 3.59 13.21
N ARG A 93 9.83 4.46 12.26
CA ARG A 93 9.58 4.22 10.83
C ARG A 93 10.33 3.00 10.33
N GLU A 94 11.61 2.83 10.66
CA GLU A 94 12.38 1.65 10.26
C GLU A 94 11.80 0.35 10.82
N ILE A 95 11.25 0.38 12.05
CA ILE A 95 10.63 -0.80 12.67
C ILE A 95 9.28 -1.13 12.04
N ILE A 96 8.43 -0.11 11.80
CA ILE A 96 7.05 -0.29 11.35
C ILE A 96 6.99 -0.49 9.83
N CYS A 97 7.71 0.33 9.08
CA CYS A 97 7.66 0.36 7.62
C CYS A 97 8.82 -0.40 6.96
N GLY A 98 9.87 -0.71 7.74
CA GLY A 98 11.13 -1.19 7.18
C GLY A 98 11.98 -0.05 6.60
N LYS A 99 13.05 -0.43 5.95
CA LYS A 99 13.93 0.47 5.21
C LYS A 99 14.18 -0.08 3.80
N PRO A 100 14.41 0.82 2.82
CA PRO A 100 14.77 0.40 1.48
C PRO A 100 16.05 -0.43 1.48
N SER A 101 16.11 -1.46 0.62
CA SER A 101 17.27 -2.34 0.47
C SER A 101 17.89 -2.19 -0.91
N ILE A 102 19.21 -1.99 -0.98
CA ILE A 102 19.94 -1.80 -2.24
C ILE A 102 20.30 -3.17 -2.83
N LEU A 103 19.56 -3.58 -3.88
CA LEU A 103 19.75 -4.85 -4.56
C LEU A 103 20.88 -4.80 -5.59
N ILE A 104 21.06 -3.66 -6.28
CA ILE A 104 22.20 -3.38 -7.17
C ILE A 104 22.86 -2.08 -6.71
N TYR A 105 24.17 -2.12 -6.54
CA TYR A 105 24.98 -0.98 -6.15
C TYR A 105 26.12 -0.78 -7.16
N ARG A 106 26.13 0.38 -7.84
CA ARG A 106 27.10 0.74 -8.88
C ARG A 106 27.29 -0.36 -9.92
N GLY A 107 26.19 -0.90 -10.45
CA GLY A 107 26.18 -1.93 -11.47
C GLY A 107 26.54 -3.35 -10.99
N LYS A 108 26.69 -3.56 -9.68
CA LYS A 108 26.98 -4.87 -9.10
C LYS A 108 25.83 -5.35 -8.24
N ILE A 109 25.46 -6.62 -8.43
CA ILE A 109 24.41 -7.28 -7.62
C ILE A 109 24.89 -7.42 -6.18
N ASN A 110 24.05 -7.03 -5.22
CA ASN A 110 24.28 -7.26 -3.80
C ASN A 110 23.61 -8.57 -3.37
N GLU A 111 24.31 -9.69 -3.57
CA GLU A 111 23.78 -11.02 -3.23
C GLU A 111 23.38 -11.15 -1.74
N LYS A 112 24.07 -10.43 -0.85
CA LYS A 112 23.78 -10.45 0.59
C LYS A 112 22.41 -9.86 0.89
N GLU A 113 22.10 -8.71 0.29
CA GLU A 113 20.79 -8.07 0.45
C GLU A 113 19.68 -8.86 -0.27
N LEU A 114 19.96 -9.41 -1.48
CA LEU A 114 19.00 -10.29 -2.16
C LEU A 114 18.60 -11.48 -1.27
N LYS A 115 19.58 -12.17 -0.67
CA LYS A 115 19.31 -13.30 0.24
C LYS A 115 18.54 -12.88 1.48
N LYS A 116 18.85 -11.73 2.06
CA LYS A 116 18.17 -11.18 3.24
C LYS A 116 16.70 -10.84 2.94
N GLU A 117 16.43 -10.22 1.79
CA GLU A 117 15.09 -9.90 1.34
C GLU A 117 14.36 -11.11 0.71
N ARG A 118 15.02 -12.29 0.65
CA ARG A 118 14.50 -13.52 0.02
C ARG A 118 14.12 -13.29 -1.45
N PHE A 119 14.88 -12.45 -2.12
CA PHE A 119 14.67 -12.04 -3.50
C PHE A 119 15.58 -12.85 -4.42
N THR A 120 15.03 -13.46 -5.45
CA THR A 120 15.81 -14.21 -6.44
C THR A 120 16.32 -13.28 -7.55
N ILE A 121 17.38 -13.73 -8.26
CA ILE A 121 17.88 -12.97 -9.42
C ILE A 121 16.80 -12.89 -10.52
N ASN A 122 16.02 -13.94 -10.72
CA ASN A 122 14.94 -13.96 -11.72
C ASN A 122 13.85 -12.93 -11.38
N GLU A 123 13.47 -12.82 -10.11
CA GLU A 123 12.53 -11.77 -9.66
C GLU A 123 13.10 -10.37 -9.86
N LEU A 124 14.41 -10.19 -9.59
CA LEU A 124 15.07 -8.92 -9.85
C LEU A 124 14.98 -8.55 -11.32
N GLU A 125 15.33 -9.47 -12.23
CA GLU A 125 15.21 -9.25 -13.68
C GLU A 125 13.78 -8.97 -14.13
N GLU A 126 12.79 -9.67 -13.56
CA GLU A 126 11.37 -9.41 -13.82
C GLU A 126 10.98 -7.98 -13.42
N ARG A 127 11.40 -7.54 -12.23
CA ARG A 127 11.16 -6.16 -11.75
C ARG A 127 11.88 -5.11 -12.61
N LEU A 128 13.09 -5.41 -13.09
CA LEU A 128 13.80 -4.53 -14.03
C LEU A 128 13.05 -4.38 -15.35
N ARG A 129 12.54 -5.47 -15.92
CA ARG A 129 11.70 -5.43 -17.13
C ARG A 129 10.42 -4.64 -16.91
N GLY A 130 9.79 -4.75 -15.74
CA GLY A 130 8.64 -3.92 -15.36
C GLY A 130 8.95 -2.42 -15.31
N ASN A 131 10.23 -2.05 -15.12
CA ASN A 131 10.73 -0.68 -15.17
C ASN A 131 11.35 -0.32 -16.55
N ASN A 132 11.03 -1.06 -17.60
CA ASN A 132 11.54 -0.86 -18.97
C ASN A 132 13.07 -1.04 -19.11
N VAL A 133 13.71 -1.79 -18.21
CA VAL A 133 15.14 -2.11 -18.29
C VAL A 133 15.30 -3.60 -18.54
N VAL A 134 15.77 -3.93 -19.74
CA VAL A 134 15.90 -5.32 -20.18
C VAL A 134 17.24 -5.93 -19.78
N ASN A 135 18.31 -5.11 -19.76
CA ASN A 135 19.65 -5.58 -19.48
C ASN A 135 20.09 -5.15 -18.07
N LEU A 136 20.40 -6.11 -17.24
CA LEU A 136 20.92 -5.88 -15.88
C LEU A 136 22.22 -5.06 -15.89
N GLY A 137 23.03 -5.19 -16.94
CA GLY A 137 24.25 -4.43 -17.14
C GLY A 137 24.03 -2.92 -17.31
N ASP A 138 22.82 -2.46 -17.64
CA ASP A 138 22.48 -1.05 -17.84
C ASP A 138 22.06 -0.35 -16.52
N VAL A 139 21.89 -1.12 -15.43
CA VAL A 139 21.48 -0.61 -14.13
C VAL A 139 22.69 -0.14 -13.32
N GLU A 140 22.60 1.04 -12.75
CA GLU A 140 23.55 1.55 -11.77
C GLU A 140 23.12 1.23 -10.34
N TYR A 141 21.85 1.53 -10.02
CA TYR A 141 21.23 1.18 -8.73
C TYR A 141 19.86 0.55 -8.93
N ALA A 142 19.56 -0.49 -8.16
CA ALA A 142 18.22 -1.02 -7.99
C ALA A 142 17.92 -1.05 -6.49
N ILE A 143 16.83 -0.41 -6.09
CA ILE A 143 16.44 -0.22 -4.69
C ILE A 143 15.07 -0.87 -4.49
N LEU A 144 14.98 -1.83 -3.60
CA LEU A 144 13.72 -2.39 -3.14
C LEU A 144 13.13 -1.45 -2.09
N GLU A 145 12.03 -0.82 -2.44
CA GLU A 145 11.30 0.11 -1.57
C GLU A 145 10.50 -0.63 -0.50
N THR A 146 10.12 0.07 0.56
CA THR A 146 9.29 -0.48 1.64
C THR A 146 7.89 -0.90 1.19
N SER A 147 7.41 -0.41 0.06
CA SER A 147 6.17 -0.84 -0.60
C SER A 147 6.31 -2.16 -1.38
N GLY A 148 7.55 -2.69 -1.52
CA GLY A 148 7.84 -3.86 -2.34
C GLY A 148 8.05 -3.55 -3.83
N GLN A 149 8.01 -2.29 -4.23
CA GLN A 149 8.40 -1.86 -5.57
C GLN A 149 9.91 -1.77 -5.71
N VAL A 150 10.42 -1.92 -6.93
CA VAL A 150 11.84 -1.74 -7.22
C VAL A 150 12.02 -0.44 -8.01
N THR A 151 12.73 0.51 -7.42
CA THR A 151 13.17 1.73 -8.10
C THR A 151 14.48 1.44 -8.82
N VAL A 152 14.55 1.78 -10.11
CA VAL A 152 15.71 1.50 -10.97
C VAL A 152 16.34 2.80 -11.45
N ILE A 153 17.64 2.95 -11.23
CA ILE A 153 18.46 4.04 -11.75
C ILE A 153 19.42 3.43 -12.77
N GLN A 154 19.28 3.84 -14.03
CA GLN A 154 20.15 3.40 -15.12
C GLN A 154 21.48 4.14 -15.10
N LYS A 155 22.52 3.53 -15.67
CA LYS A 155 23.81 4.19 -15.90
C LYS A 155 23.63 5.42 -16.79
N PRO A 156 24.45 6.48 -16.61
CA PRO A 156 24.31 7.72 -17.39
C PRO A 156 24.26 7.52 -18.90
N GLU A 157 25.07 6.57 -19.40
CA GLU A 157 25.14 6.29 -20.87
C GLU A 157 23.93 5.51 -21.38
N LYS A 158 23.06 5.00 -20.50
CA LYS A 158 21.92 4.12 -20.83
C LYS A 158 20.57 4.74 -20.47
N ARG A 159 20.57 5.87 -19.78
CA ARG A 159 19.33 6.61 -19.48
C ARG A 159 18.80 7.30 -20.71
N ASN A 160 17.51 7.60 -20.72
CA ASN A 160 16.92 8.47 -21.73
C ASN A 160 17.64 9.82 -21.72
N THR A 161 18.00 10.32 -22.91
CA THR A 161 18.61 11.63 -23.08
C THR A 161 17.66 12.74 -22.65
N ILE A 162 18.18 13.72 -21.93
CA ILE A 162 17.48 14.95 -21.57
C ILE A 162 18.05 16.13 -22.39
N PRO A 163 17.32 17.26 -22.55
CA PRO A 163 17.79 18.41 -23.33
C PRO A 163 19.16 18.93 -22.91
N GLU A 164 19.50 18.85 -21.63
CA GLU A 164 20.80 19.26 -21.06
C GLU A 164 21.96 18.40 -21.59
N ASP A 165 21.73 17.13 -21.95
CA ASP A 165 22.76 16.25 -22.50
C ASP A 165 23.22 16.71 -23.91
N PHE A 166 22.44 17.58 -24.58
CA PHE A 166 22.74 18.14 -25.89
C PHE A 166 23.29 19.59 -25.83
N ASN A 167 23.55 20.12 -24.60
CA ASN A 167 23.90 21.54 -24.43
C ASN A 167 22.92 22.53 -25.08
N ILE A 168 21.64 22.14 -25.18
CA ILE A 168 20.56 22.98 -25.70
C ILE A 168 20.05 23.80 -24.50
N VAL A 169 20.63 24.98 -24.31
CA VAL A 169 20.17 25.98 -23.35
C VAL A 169 19.42 27.05 -24.13
#